data_5225fd2408c119894afa59355c2ff42d
#
_entry.id   5225fd2408c119894afa59355c2ff42d
#
_cell.length_a   1.000
_cell.length_b   1.000
_cell.length_c   1.000
_cell.angle_alpha   90.00
_cell.angle_beta   90.00
_cell.angle_gamma   90.00
#
_symmetry.space_group_name_H-M   'P 1'
#
loop_
_entity.id
_entity.type
_entity.pdbx_description
1 polymer ?
#
loop_
_entity_poly.entity_id
_entity_poly.type
_entity_poly.pdbx_seq_one_letter_code
_entity_poly.pdbx_strand_id
1 'polypeptide(L)'
;MSEKKTISVMIPCYNEEQNARPIYEAVRDELVKSCPNYDYEILFIDNKSEDGTRAIIRQICAEDKHVKAIFNVKNFGQFNSPYYGMIHTSGDCTITMCADFQDPVEMIPRFVAEWEKGYKIVIGRKTQSKENPVMYWLRGCYYKLIKKMSSCEQIEQFTGFGLYDKSFIQTLRNLKDPTPFIRGIVAELGPERKEIEYTQPQRRAGKTHNNWYSLYLSLIHISEPTRPI
;
A
#
# COMPACT_ATOMS: atom_id res chain seq x y z
N MET A 1 -27.38 12.00 15.19
CA MET A 1 -26.95 10.97 14.22
C MET A 1 -25.44 10.89 14.38
N SER A 2 -24.87 9.74 14.73
CA SER A 2 -23.41 9.59 14.73
C SER A 2 -22.90 9.78 13.31
N GLU A 3 -21.88 10.59 13.14
CA GLU A 3 -21.19 10.78 11.86
C GLU A 3 -20.67 9.43 11.38
N LYS A 4 -20.93 9.08 10.11
CA LYS A 4 -20.43 7.83 9.53
C LYS A 4 -18.91 7.87 9.51
N LYS A 5 -18.28 6.76 9.91
CA LYS A 5 -16.82 6.60 9.76
C LYS A 5 -16.47 6.56 8.28
N THR A 6 -15.28 7.04 7.95
CA THR A 6 -14.79 7.12 6.57
C THR A 6 -13.64 6.13 6.36
N ILE A 7 -13.71 5.35 5.29
CA ILE A 7 -12.63 4.47 4.81
C ILE A 7 -11.87 5.22 3.72
N SER A 8 -10.58 5.47 3.92
CA SER A 8 -9.70 5.99 2.86
C SER A 8 -9.02 4.84 2.13
N VAL A 9 -9.06 4.86 0.79
CA VAL A 9 -8.27 3.95 -0.05
C VAL A 9 -7.20 4.76 -0.77
N MET A 10 -5.93 4.52 -0.46
CA MET A 10 -4.78 5.20 -1.06
C MET A 10 -4.20 4.34 -2.18
N ILE A 11 -4.11 4.90 -3.38
CA ILE A 11 -3.68 4.21 -4.60
C ILE A 11 -2.49 4.95 -5.22
N PRO A 12 -1.25 4.42 -5.10
CA PRO A 12 -0.11 4.98 -5.78
C PRO A 12 -0.13 4.64 -7.27
N CYS A 13 0.19 5.63 -8.11
CA CYS A 13 0.24 5.48 -9.56
C CYS A 13 1.58 5.96 -10.13
N TYR A 14 2.11 5.23 -11.10
CA TYR A 14 3.21 5.64 -11.95
C TYR A 14 3.10 4.96 -13.32
N ASN A 15 2.70 5.72 -14.35
CA ASN A 15 2.41 5.23 -15.71
C ASN A 15 1.39 4.09 -15.72
N GLU A 16 0.20 4.37 -15.16
CA GLU A 16 -0.91 3.44 -14.99
C GLU A 16 -2.17 3.89 -15.76
N GLU A 17 -2.02 4.49 -16.94
CA GLU A 17 -3.14 5.03 -17.75
C GLU A 17 -4.22 3.97 -18.05
N GLN A 18 -3.82 2.70 -18.25
CA GLN A 18 -4.74 1.60 -18.53
C GLN A 18 -5.45 1.07 -17.28
N ASN A 19 -4.93 1.36 -16.09
CA ASN A 19 -5.43 0.85 -14.83
C ASN A 19 -6.17 1.88 -13.97
N ALA A 20 -5.83 3.17 -14.10
CA ALA A 20 -6.32 4.23 -13.21
C ALA A 20 -7.87 4.32 -13.14
N ARG A 21 -8.55 4.31 -14.29
CA ARG A 21 -10.02 4.32 -14.33
C ARG A 21 -10.62 2.99 -13.83
N PRO A 22 -10.19 1.82 -14.33
CA PRO A 22 -10.72 0.54 -13.88
C PRO A 22 -10.54 0.29 -12.38
N ILE A 23 -9.40 0.65 -11.77
CA ILE A 23 -9.20 0.43 -10.33
C ILE A 23 -10.09 1.34 -9.50
N TYR A 24 -10.28 2.59 -9.92
CA TYR A 24 -11.23 3.50 -9.27
C TYR A 24 -12.64 2.90 -9.25
N GLU A 25 -13.14 2.45 -10.41
CA GLU A 25 -14.49 1.88 -10.52
C GLU A 25 -14.63 0.64 -9.65
N ALA A 26 -13.66 -0.27 -9.69
CA ALA A 26 -13.69 -1.50 -8.89
C ALA A 26 -13.66 -1.20 -7.38
N VAL A 27 -12.82 -0.28 -6.91
CA VAL A 27 -12.74 0.10 -5.50
C VAL A 27 -14.01 0.80 -5.04
N ARG A 28 -14.53 1.76 -5.82
CA ARG A 28 -15.79 2.45 -5.51
C ARG A 28 -16.94 1.46 -5.40
N ASP A 29 -17.08 0.59 -6.38
CA ASP A 29 -18.19 -0.36 -6.43
C ASP A 29 -18.12 -1.37 -5.28
N GLU A 30 -16.91 -1.82 -4.90
CA GLU A 30 -16.72 -2.70 -3.77
C GLU A 30 -17.05 -2.00 -2.44
N LEU A 31 -16.60 -0.75 -2.25
CA LEU A 31 -16.92 0.04 -1.06
C LEU A 31 -18.42 0.28 -0.92
N VAL A 32 -19.09 0.69 -1.99
CA VAL A 32 -20.55 0.94 -1.99
C VAL A 32 -21.33 -0.34 -1.71
N LYS A 33 -20.91 -1.46 -2.30
CA LYS A 33 -21.58 -2.75 -2.15
C LYS A 33 -21.35 -3.39 -0.80
N SER A 34 -20.08 -3.44 -0.35
CA SER A 34 -19.68 -4.28 0.78
C SER A 34 -19.47 -3.50 2.09
N CYS A 35 -19.34 -2.16 2.01
CA CYS A 35 -19.16 -1.29 3.17
C CYS A 35 -20.20 -0.14 3.24
N PRO A 36 -21.52 -0.39 3.09
CA PRO A 36 -22.55 0.67 2.96
C PRO A 36 -22.72 1.54 4.21
N ASN A 37 -22.22 1.09 5.35
CA ASN A 37 -22.30 1.80 6.63
C ASN A 37 -21.19 2.85 6.80
N TYR A 38 -20.27 2.94 5.84
CA TYR A 38 -19.12 3.85 5.84
C TYR A 38 -19.26 4.88 4.72
N ASP A 39 -18.69 6.06 4.96
CA ASP A 39 -18.32 6.95 3.88
C ASP A 39 -16.95 6.55 3.33
N TYR A 40 -16.58 7.02 2.15
CA TYR A 40 -15.28 6.69 1.57
C TYR A 40 -14.55 7.89 1.00
N GLU A 41 -13.24 7.77 0.98
CA GLU A 41 -12.29 8.62 0.29
C GLU A 41 -11.38 7.75 -0.58
N ILE A 42 -11.19 8.09 -1.84
CA ILE A 42 -10.17 7.47 -2.68
C ILE A 42 -9.10 8.52 -2.96
N LEU A 43 -7.87 8.26 -2.51
CA LEU A 43 -6.74 9.17 -2.69
C LEU A 43 -5.74 8.56 -3.67
N PHE A 44 -5.67 9.12 -4.87
CA PHE A 44 -4.59 8.82 -5.80
C PHE A 44 -3.33 9.61 -5.45
N ILE A 45 -2.17 8.96 -5.51
CA ILE A 45 -0.89 9.67 -5.51
C ILE A 45 -0.11 9.32 -6.77
N ASP A 46 -0.02 10.29 -7.68
CA ASP A 46 0.72 10.15 -8.93
C ASP A 46 2.19 10.53 -8.76
N ASN A 47 3.07 9.58 -8.98
CA ASN A 47 4.52 9.74 -8.80
C ASN A 47 5.22 10.28 -10.05
N LYS A 48 4.65 11.34 -10.64
CA LYS A 48 5.10 11.98 -11.89
C LYS A 48 5.00 11.06 -13.11
N SER A 49 3.79 10.57 -13.40
CA SER A 49 3.51 9.85 -14.64
C SER A 49 3.71 10.73 -15.87
N GLU A 50 4.21 10.11 -16.95
CA GLU A 50 4.50 10.74 -18.24
C GLU A 50 3.50 10.33 -19.33
N ASP A 51 2.61 9.38 -19.03
CA ASP A 51 1.50 8.91 -19.87
C ASP A 51 0.17 9.64 -19.56
N GLY A 52 -0.95 9.09 -20.00
CA GLY A 52 -2.30 9.60 -19.77
C GLY A 52 -2.82 9.53 -18.34
N THR A 53 -2.11 8.89 -17.39
CA THR A 53 -2.55 8.66 -16.01
C THR A 53 -3.05 9.92 -15.32
N ARG A 54 -2.30 11.02 -15.40
CA ARG A 54 -2.64 12.30 -14.73
C ARG A 54 -3.94 12.93 -15.26
N ALA A 55 -4.16 12.82 -16.56
CA ALA A 55 -5.38 13.33 -17.18
C ALA A 55 -6.61 12.53 -16.72
N ILE A 56 -6.49 11.19 -16.69
CA ILE A 56 -7.54 10.29 -16.22
C ILE A 56 -7.87 10.55 -14.75
N ILE A 57 -6.88 10.66 -13.88
CA ILE A 57 -7.10 10.94 -12.45
C ILE A 57 -7.79 12.27 -12.24
N ARG A 58 -7.41 13.36 -12.98
CA ARG A 58 -8.09 14.64 -12.90
C ARG A 58 -9.56 14.55 -13.32
N GLN A 59 -9.85 13.78 -14.37
CA GLN A 59 -11.21 13.55 -14.81
C GLN A 59 -12.03 12.83 -13.73
N ILE A 60 -11.48 11.77 -13.10
CA ILE A 60 -12.14 11.06 -12.01
C ILE A 60 -12.44 12.02 -10.83
N CYS A 61 -11.47 12.84 -10.43
CA CYS A 61 -11.67 13.84 -9.37
C CYS A 61 -12.75 14.90 -9.70
N ALA A 62 -12.96 15.19 -10.97
CA ALA A 62 -14.02 16.11 -11.40
C ALA A 62 -15.41 15.43 -11.39
N GLU A 63 -15.46 14.12 -11.59
CA GLU A 63 -16.70 13.33 -11.63
C GLU A 63 -17.17 12.91 -10.23
N ASP A 64 -16.24 12.63 -9.30
CA ASP A 64 -16.55 12.13 -7.95
C ASP A 64 -15.85 12.95 -6.86
N LYS A 65 -16.65 13.65 -6.04
CA LYS A 65 -16.17 14.47 -4.91
C LYS A 65 -15.45 13.71 -3.81
N HIS A 66 -15.61 12.39 -3.75
CA HIS A 66 -14.93 11.52 -2.78
C HIS A 66 -13.52 11.14 -3.24
N VAL A 67 -13.16 11.50 -4.48
CA VAL A 67 -11.85 11.21 -5.04
C VAL A 67 -10.95 12.44 -4.94
N LYS A 68 -9.76 12.26 -4.40
CA LYS A 68 -8.71 13.27 -4.29
C LYS A 68 -7.43 12.79 -4.98
N ALA A 69 -6.58 13.71 -5.36
CA ALA A 69 -5.32 13.37 -5.98
C ALA A 69 -4.16 14.25 -5.51
N ILE A 70 -3.01 13.62 -5.33
CA ILE A 70 -1.72 14.29 -5.14
C ILE A 70 -0.88 14.04 -6.39
N PHE A 71 -0.38 15.12 -7.01
CA PHE A 71 0.48 15.04 -8.19
C PHE A 71 1.90 15.46 -7.84
N ASN A 72 2.79 14.50 -7.73
CA ASN A 72 4.19 14.76 -7.42
C ASN A 72 4.88 15.55 -8.55
N VAL A 73 5.76 16.48 -8.19
CA VAL A 73 6.55 17.28 -9.14
C VAL A 73 7.70 16.49 -9.77
N LYS A 74 8.17 15.43 -9.08
CA LYS A 74 9.17 14.48 -9.57
C LYS A 74 8.85 13.08 -9.08
N ASN A 75 9.51 12.06 -9.64
CA ASN A 75 9.43 10.70 -9.13
C ASN A 75 10.26 10.59 -7.83
N PHE A 76 9.57 10.36 -6.70
CA PHE A 76 10.16 10.18 -5.37
C PHE A 76 10.43 8.70 -5.02
N GLY A 77 10.23 7.80 -5.96
CA GLY A 77 10.42 6.37 -5.77
C GLY A 77 9.20 5.64 -5.19
N GLN A 78 9.37 4.33 -5.10
CA GLN A 78 8.28 3.41 -4.74
C GLN A 78 7.95 3.37 -3.24
N PHE A 79 8.75 3.99 -2.38
CA PHE A 79 8.52 4.02 -0.93
C PHE A 79 8.03 5.38 -0.45
N ASN A 80 8.71 6.46 -0.82
CA ASN A 80 8.38 7.80 -0.34
C ASN A 80 7.04 8.30 -0.86
N SER A 81 6.73 8.05 -2.14
CA SER A 81 5.47 8.52 -2.74
C SER A 81 4.25 7.85 -2.08
N PRO A 82 4.14 6.52 -1.96
CA PRO A 82 3.02 5.90 -1.26
C PRO A 82 2.91 6.30 0.22
N TYR A 83 4.05 6.39 0.93
CA TYR A 83 4.04 6.86 2.32
C TYR A 83 3.46 8.27 2.45
N TYR A 84 3.86 9.18 1.56
CA TYR A 84 3.31 10.52 1.52
C TYR A 84 1.79 10.50 1.28
N GLY A 85 1.31 9.64 0.38
CA GLY A 85 -0.12 9.42 0.18
C GLY A 85 -0.83 8.95 1.44
N MET A 86 -0.28 7.95 2.14
CA MET A 86 -0.87 7.41 3.37
C MET A 86 -1.06 8.47 4.45
N ILE A 87 -0.05 9.28 4.72
CA ILE A 87 -0.13 10.32 5.77
C ILE A 87 -1.06 11.48 5.41
N HIS A 88 -1.53 11.58 4.16
CA HIS A 88 -2.46 12.62 3.70
C HIS A 88 -3.91 12.13 3.54
N THR A 89 -4.20 10.86 3.86
CA THR A 89 -5.58 10.37 3.93
C THR A 89 -6.32 11.00 5.12
N SER A 90 -7.64 11.15 5.03
CA SER A 90 -8.44 11.82 6.06
C SER A 90 -9.39 10.89 6.83
N GLY A 91 -9.55 9.64 6.39
CA GLY A 91 -10.49 8.69 6.97
C GLY A 91 -10.11 8.16 8.36
N ASP A 92 -11.02 7.38 8.93
CA ASP A 92 -10.83 6.70 10.21
C ASP A 92 -9.95 5.45 10.10
N CYS A 93 -9.81 4.93 8.89
CA CYS A 93 -8.77 3.97 8.52
C CYS A 93 -8.30 4.24 7.09
N THR A 94 -7.12 3.73 6.75
CA THR A 94 -6.51 3.85 5.42
C THR A 94 -6.18 2.47 4.90
N ILE A 95 -6.69 2.11 3.72
CA ILE A 95 -6.29 0.93 2.97
C ILE A 95 -5.31 1.37 1.88
N THR A 96 -4.17 0.70 1.78
CA THR A 96 -3.21 0.93 0.70
C THR A 96 -3.29 -0.21 -0.30
N MET A 97 -3.41 0.07 -1.58
CA MET A 97 -3.44 -0.94 -2.62
C MET A 97 -2.88 -0.44 -3.95
N CYS A 98 -2.28 -1.34 -4.73
CA CYS A 98 -1.69 -1.02 -6.02
C CYS A 98 -2.75 -0.80 -7.11
N ALA A 99 -2.45 0.06 -8.09
CA ALA A 99 -3.34 0.35 -9.21
C ALA A 99 -3.47 -0.81 -10.23
N ASP A 100 -2.54 -1.76 -10.23
CA ASP A 100 -2.39 -2.80 -11.26
C ASP A 100 -3.21 -4.08 -11.03
N PHE A 101 -4.12 -4.07 -10.06
CA PHE A 101 -4.96 -5.20 -9.63
C PHE A 101 -4.20 -6.39 -9.05
N GLN A 102 -2.93 -6.23 -8.69
CA GLN A 102 -2.21 -7.26 -7.95
C GLN A 102 -2.70 -7.40 -6.50
N ASP A 103 -3.33 -6.37 -5.98
CA ASP A 103 -4.02 -6.36 -4.69
C ASP A 103 -5.54 -6.45 -4.93
N PRO A 104 -6.18 -7.58 -4.57
CA PRO A 104 -7.59 -7.81 -4.88
C PRO A 104 -8.52 -6.86 -4.10
N VAL A 105 -9.45 -6.21 -4.79
CA VAL A 105 -10.43 -5.28 -4.18
C VAL A 105 -11.36 -5.99 -3.18
N GLU A 106 -11.62 -7.27 -3.37
CA GLU A 106 -12.44 -8.13 -2.50
C GLU A 106 -11.84 -8.32 -1.10
N MET A 107 -10.57 -7.92 -0.92
CA MET A 107 -9.93 -7.89 0.40
C MET A 107 -10.38 -6.72 1.27
N ILE A 108 -10.92 -5.65 0.67
CA ILE A 108 -11.38 -4.45 1.38
C ILE A 108 -12.36 -4.81 2.52
N PRO A 109 -13.50 -5.47 2.28
CA PRO A 109 -14.43 -5.81 3.34
C PRO A 109 -13.84 -6.78 4.37
N ARG A 110 -12.91 -7.64 3.97
CA ARG A 110 -12.23 -8.55 4.91
C ARG A 110 -11.32 -7.78 5.87
N PHE A 111 -10.62 -6.77 5.38
CA PHE A 111 -9.81 -5.88 6.22
C PHE A 111 -10.68 -5.07 7.18
N VAL A 112 -11.78 -4.51 6.67
CA VAL A 112 -12.72 -3.72 7.49
C VAL A 112 -13.31 -4.57 8.60
N ALA A 113 -13.70 -5.82 8.33
CA ALA A 113 -14.24 -6.73 9.32
C ALA A 113 -13.25 -7.05 10.48
N GLU A 114 -11.97 -7.15 10.20
CA GLU A 114 -10.96 -7.32 11.26
C GLU A 114 -10.67 -6.01 12.00
N TRP A 115 -10.70 -4.87 11.32
CA TRP A 115 -10.58 -3.57 11.95
C TRP A 115 -11.75 -3.28 12.93
N GLU A 116 -12.98 -3.66 12.58
CA GLU A 116 -14.16 -3.59 13.45
C GLU A 116 -14.00 -4.42 14.74
N LYS A 117 -13.23 -5.51 14.70
CA LYS A 117 -12.86 -6.30 15.89
C LYS A 117 -11.80 -5.63 16.77
N GLY A 118 -11.26 -4.47 16.36
CA GLY A 118 -10.31 -3.66 17.12
C GLY A 118 -8.86 -3.75 16.67
N TYR A 119 -8.53 -4.55 15.64
CA TYR A 119 -7.17 -4.58 15.10
C TYR A 119 -6.81 -3.25 14.46
N LYS A 120 -5.70 -2.65 14.89
CA LYS A 120 -5.22 -1.36 14.37
C LYS A 120 -4.46 -1.48 13.05
N ILE A 121 -3.94 -2.65 12.78
CA ILE A 121 -3.20 -2.99 11.57
C ILE A 121 -3.71 -4.34 11.08
N VAL A 122 -4.20 -4.37 9.84
CA VAL A 122 -4.62 -5.60 9.15
C VAL A 122 -3.87 -5.68 7.84
N ILE A 123 -3.02 -6.68 7.65
CA ILE A 123 -2.18 -6.79 6.47
C ILE A 123 -2.55 -7.97 5.59
N GLY A 124 -2.41 -7.78 4.28
CA GLY A 124 -2.47 -8.83 3.30
C GLY A 124 -1.12 -9.54 3.17
N ARG A 125 -1.11 -10.85 3.39
CA ARG A 125 0.05 -11.71 3.16
C ARG A 125 -0.18 -12.58 1.94
N LYS A 126 0.72 -12.51 0.97
CA LYS A 126 0.62 -13.35 -0.24
C LYS A 126 0.81 -14.81 0.10
N THR A 127 -0.09 -15.67 -0.38
CA THR A 127 0.18 -17.09 -0.41
C THR A 127 1.28 -17.37 -1.43
N GLN A 128 2.16 -18.32 -1.13
CA GLN A 128 3.33 -18.63 -1.96
C GLN A 128 2.90 -18.84 -3.43
N SER A 129 3.45 -18.04 -4.33
CA SER A 129 3.38 -18.34 -5.75
C SER A 129 4.26 -19.56 -6.05
N LYS A 130 3.89 -20.35 -7.07
CA LYS A 130 4.71 -21.46 -7.59
C LYS A 130 6.03 -20.89 -8.14
N GLU A 131 7.05 -20.81 -7.28
CA GLU A 131 8.37 -20.32 -7.66
C GLU A 131 9.31 -21.46 -8.03
N ASN A 132 10.30 -21.12 -8.87
CA ASN A 132 11.40 -22.01 -9.20
C ASN A 132 12.16 -22.38 -7.89
N PRO A 133 12.41 -23.66 -7.60
CA PRO A 133 13.10 -24.13 -6.39
C PRO A 133 14.44 -23.44 -6.11
N VAL A 134 15.19 -23.07 -7.15
CA VAL A 134 16.48 -22.37 -7.03
C VAL A 134 16.28 -20.95 -6.51
N MET A 135 15.26 -20.23 -6.99
CA MET A 135 14.93 -18.89 -6.52
C MET A 135 14.40 -18.92 -5.09
N TYR A 136 13.64 -19.95 -4.73
CA TYR A 136 13.18 -20.17 -3.36
C TYR A 136 14.34 -20.35 -2.39
N TRP A 137 15.34 -21.17 -2.76
CA TRP A 137 16.55 -21.39 -1.95
C TRP A 137 17.38 -20.11 -1.80
N LEU A 138 17.64 -19.39 -2.90
CA LEU A 138 18.36 -18.10 -2.89
C LEU A 138 17.65 -17.07 -2.00
N ARG A 139 16.32 -17.01 -2.08
CA ARG A 139 15.51 -16.15 -1.22
C ARG A 139 15.62 -16.58 0.26
N GLY A 140 15.61 -17.87 0.56
CA GLY A 140 15.80 -18.38 1.91
C GLY A 140 17.16 -18.00 2.51
N CYS A 141 18.23 -18.09 1.73
CA CYS A 141 19.57 -17.62 2.12
C CYS A 141 19.59 -16.11 2.37
N TYR A 142 18.94 -15.34 1.50
CA TYR A 142 18.81 -13.90 1.62
C TYR A 142 18.07 -13.49 2.91
N TYR A 143 16.89 -14.06 3.19
CA TYR A 143 16.16 -13.77 4.42
C TYR A 143 16.92 -14.18 5.70
N LYS A 144 17.66 -15.30 5.66
CA LYS A 144 18.53 -15.69 6.78
C LYS A 144 19.64 -14.68 7.02
N LEU A 145 20.24 -14.14 5.95
CA LEU A 145 21.28 -13.12 6.07
C LEU A 145 20.71 -11.82 6.65
N ILE A 146 19.56 -11.36 6.14
CA ILE A 146 18.91 -10.15 6.64
C ILE A 146 18.44 -10.33 8.10
N LYS A 147 17.86 -11.47 8.46
CA LYS A 147 17.48 -11.75 9.85
C LYS A 147 18.66 -11.68 10.82
N LYS A 148 19.87 -11.97 10.34
CA LYS A 148 21.11 -11.86 11.14
C LYS A 148 21.64 -10.43 11.23
N MET A 149 21.31 -9.57 10.23
CA MET A 149 21.79 -8.18 10.12
C MET A 149 20.78 -7.17 10.64
N SER A 150 19.49 -7.51 10.68
CA SER A 150 18.40 -6.64 11.14
C SER A 150 17.91 -7.10 12.50
N SER A 151 17.73 -6.17 13.41
CA SER A 151 17.10 -6.39 14.72
C SER A 151 15.57 -6.52 14.63
N CYS A 152 14.97 -6.20 13.47
CA CYS A 152 13.53 -6.31 13.24
C CYS A 152 13.17 -7.56 12.46
N GLU A 153 12.18 -8.31 12.94
CA GLU A 153 11.64 -9.46 12.24
C GLU A 153 10.83 -8.99 11.03
N GLN A 154 11.37 -9.18 9.82
CA GLN A 154 10.67 -8.79 8.59
C GLN A 154 9.44 -9.67 8.36
N ILE A 155 8.32 -9.05 8.00
CA ILE A 155 7.09 -9.76 7.64
C ILE A 155 7.26 -10.35 6.24
N GLU A 156 7.34 -11.66 6.16
CA GLU A 156 7.48 -12.37 4.88
C GLU A 156 6.23 -12.16 4.00
N GLN A 157 6.43 -12.06 2.67
CA GLN A 157 5.36 -11.95 1.67
C GLN A 157 4.41 -10.74 1.85
N PHE A 158 4.83 -9.72 2.62
CA PHE A 158 4.09 -8.49 2.82
C PHE A 158 4.60 -7.37 1.87
N THR A 159 3.67 -6.72 1.16
CA THR A 159 3.98 -5.68 0.16
C THR A 159 3.64 -4.26 0.59
N GLY A 160 2.96 -4.09 1.72
CA GLY A 160 2.36 -2.84 2.16
C GLY A 160 0.83 -2.82 1.96
N PHE A 161 0.25 -3.82 1.26
CA PHE A 161 -1.18 -3.97 1.11
C PHE A 161 -1.83 -4.30 2.46
N GLY A 162 -2.77 -3.49 2.89
CA GLY A 162 -3.44 -3.66 4.17
C GLY A 162 -4.24 -2.44 4.60
N LEU A 163 -4.90 -2.57 5.74
CA LEU A 163 -5.66 -1.53 6.41
C LEU A 163 -4.91 -1.05 7.65
N TYR A 164 -4.85 0.25 7.81
CA TYR A 164 -4.18 0.96 8.90
C TYR A 164 -5.16 1.92 9.59
N ASP A 165 -5.38 1.73 10.87
CA ASP A 165 -6.23 2.60 11.68
C ASP A 165 -5.69 4.04 11.72
N LYS A 166 -6.56 5.01 11.89
CA LYS A 166 -6.21 6.43 12.01
C LYS A 166 -5.14 6.70 13.05
N SER A 167 -5.15 5.97 14.16
CA SER A 167 -4.15 6.11 15.22
C SER A 167 -2.75 5.73 14.73
N PHE A 168 -2.64 4.68 13.92
CA PHE A 168 -1.36 4.30 13.29
C PHE A 168 -0.92 5.32 12.24
N ILE A 169 -1.83 5.80 11.39
CA ILE A 169 -1.53 6.88 10.44
C ILE A 169 -1.03 8.13 11.17
N GLN A 170 -1.62 8.47 12.33
CA GLN A 170 -1.15 9.59 13.14
C GLN A 170 0.27 9.34 13.70
N THR A 171 0.58 8.12 14.09
CA THR A 171 1.95 7.75 14.48
C THR A 171 2.92 7.96 13.32
N LEU A 172 2.57 7.51 12.09
CA LEU A 172 3.39 7.76 10.90
C LEU A 172 3.64 9.25 10.65
N ARG A 173 2.62 10.10 10.80
CA ARG A 173 2.76 11.56 10.67
C ARG A 173 3.76 12.15 11.67
N ASN A 174 3.78 11.62 12.89
CA ASN A 174 4.63 12.10 13.97
C ASN A 174 6.09 11.63 13.84
N LEU A 175 6.33 10.48 13.20
CA LEU A 175 7.68 9.94 12.99
C LEU A 175 8.56 10.88 12.16
N LYS A 176 7.97 11.61 11.20
CA LYS A 176 8.68 12.54 10.29
C LYS A 176 9.91 11.90 9.62
N ASP A 177 9.82 10.62 9.31
CA ASP A 177 10.91 9.86 8.69
C ASP A 177 11.18 10.38 7.27
N PRO A 178 12.39 10.84 6.95
CA PRO A 178 12.74 11.34 5.63
C PRO A 178 12.87 10.22 4.57
N THR A 179 13.06 8.97 4.99
CA THR A 179 13.21 7.79 4.11
C THR A 179 12.36 6.61 4.60
N PRO A 180 11.04 6.79 4.65
CA PRO A 180 10.15 5.84 5.29
C PRO A 180 10.11 4.49 4.54
N PHE A 181 10.26 3.41 5.30
CA PHE A 181 10.09 2.06 4.84
C PHE A 181 8.91 1.41 5.57
N ILE A 182 7.70 1.62 5.04
CA ILE A 182 6.45 1.23 5.71
C ILE A 182 6.43 -0.24 6.17
N ARG A 183 7.03 -1.16 5.41
CA ARG A 183 7.08 -2.58 5.80
C ARG A 183 7.89 -2.81 7.06
N GLY A 184 9.00 -2.11 7.23
CA GLY A 184 9.82 -2.13 8.45
C GLY A 184 9.07 -1.48 9.63
N ILE A 185 8.47 -0.31 9.39
CA ILE A 185 7.70 0.41 10.41
C ILE A 185 6.53 -0.46 10.92
N VAL A 186 5.81 -1.15 10.02
CA VAL A 186 4.72 -2.07 10.41
C VAL A 186 5.25 -3.28 11.18
N ALA A 187 6.43 -3.80 10.83
CA ALA A 187 7.05 -4.90 11.55
C ALA A 187 7.46 -4.50 12.97
N GLU A 188 7.98 -3.30 13.14
CA GLU A 188 8.49 -2.78 14.41
C GLU A 188 7.38 -2.27 15.33
N LEU A 189 6.45 -1.47 14.81
CA LEU A 189 5.41 -0.79 15.60
C LEU A 189 4.08 -1.53 15.64
N GLY A 190 3.92 -2.58 14.85
CA GLY A 190 2.66 -3.34 14.74
C GLY A 190 2.75 -4.80 15.21
N PRO A 191 3.17 -5.08 16.48
CA PRO A 191 3.24 -6.46 16.95
C PRO A 191 1.87 -7.14 17.02
N GLU A 192 0.82 -6.38 17.34
CA GLU A 192 -0.58 -6.86 17.41
C GLU A 192 -1.33 -6.62 16.11
N ARG A 193 -0.79 -7.08 14.99
CA ARG A 193 -1.43 -7.02 13.68
C ARG A 193 -2.23 -8.28 13.37
N LYS A 194 -3.24 -8.13 12.52
CA LYS A 194 -3.93 -9.26 11.89
C LYS A 194 -3.37 -9.51 10.51
N GLU A 195 -3.06 -10.75 10.19
CA GLU A 195 -2.61 -11.16 8.86
C GLU A 195 -3.72 -11.92 8.16
N ILE A 196 -4.04 -11.56 6.91
CA ILE A 196 -5.02 -12.23 6.07
C ILE A 196 -4.32 -12.71 4.81
N GLU A 197 -4.36 -13.99 4.57
CA GLU A 197 -3.77 -14.57 3.36
C GLU A 197 -4.63 -14.30 2.13
N TYR A 198 -3.95 -14.00 1.01
CA TYR A 198 -4.58 -13.87 -0.30
C TYR A 198 -3.69 -14.39 -1.41
N THR A 199 -4.32 -14.81 -2.51
CA THR A 199 -3.61 -15.19 -3.73
C THR A 199 -3.47 -13.96 -4.61
N GLN A 200 -2.23 -13.58 -4.95
CA GLN A 200 -1.99 -12.43 -5.80
C GLN A 200 -2.42 -12.73 -7.24
N PRO A 201 -3.34 -11.94 -7.82
CA PRO A 201 -3.67 -12.02 -9.23
C PRO A 201 -2.48 -11.63 -10.13
N GLN A 202 -2.55 -12.03 -11.40
CA GLN A 202 -1.63 -11.49 -12.39
C GLN A 202 -1.94 -10.02 -12.65
N ARG A 203 -0.89 -9.23 -12.91
CA ARG A 203 -1.02 -7.84 -13.29
C ARG A 203 -1.94 -7.70 -14.51
N ARG A 204 -2.93 -6.80 -14.44
CA ARG A 204 -3.91 -6.61 -15.51
C ARG A 204 -3.31 -5.99 -16.77
N ALA A 205 -2.48 -4.95 -16.62
CA ALA A 205 -1.85 -4.23 -17.72
C ALA A 205 -0.60 -3.49 -17.23
N GLY A 206 0.20 -2.98 -18.16
CA GLY A 206 1.43 -2.23 -17.86
C GLY A 206 2.69 -3.11 -17.76
N LYS A 207 3.84 -2.45 -17.66
CA LYS A 207 5.16 -3.11 -17.51
C LYS A 207 5.71 -2.91 -16.12
N THR A 208 6.40 -3.92 -15.59
CA THR A 208 7.15 -3.79 -14.33
C THR A 208 8.33 -2.83 -14.54
N HIS A 209 8.36 -1.74 -13.78
CA HIS A 209 9.46 -0.76 -13.80
C HIS A 209 10.62 -1.13 -12.87
N ASN A 210 10.49 -2.21 -12.09
CA ASN A 210 11.55 -2.70 -11.20
C ASN A 210 12.65 -3.38 -12.04
N ASN A 211 13.83 -2.79 -12.04
CA ASN A 211 15.06 -3.40 -12.58
C ASN A 211 15.96 -3.90 -11.43
N TRP A 212 17.00 -4.65 -11.76
CA TRP A 212 17.96 -5.16 -10.77
C TRP A 212 18.61 -4.07 -9.92
N TYR A 213 18.80 -2.88 -10.47
CA TYR A 213 19.38 -1.74 -9.77
C TYR A 213 18.40 -1.15 -8.74
N SER A 214 17.12 -1.05 -9.07
CA SER A 214 16.09 -0.59 -8.10
C SER A 214 15.86 -1.61 -6.98
N LEU A 215 15.99 -2.91 -7.26
CA LEU A 215 15.98 -3.97 -6.25
C LEU A 215 17.21 -3.90 -5.34
N TYR A 216 18.40 -3.63 -5.90
CA TYR A 216 19.63 -3.45 -5.13
C TYR A 216 19.56 -2.20 -4.24
N LEU A 217 19.07 -1.09 -4.74
CA LEU A 217 18.84 0.11 -3.93
C LEU A 217 17.84 -0.11 -2.80
N SER A 218 16.78 -0.88 -3.04
CA SER A 218 15.85 -1.24 -1.96
C SER A 218 16.52 -2.10 -0.88
N LEU A 219 17.52 -2.92 -1.23
CA LEU A 219 18.33 -3.66 -0.27
C LEU A 219 19.17 -2.75 0.64
N ILE A 220 19.79 -1.71 0.07
CA ILE A 220 20.58 -0.75 0.83
C ILE A 220 19.67 0.01 1.82
N HIS A 221 18.48 0.45 1.39
CA HIS A 221 17.50 1.10 2.29
C HIS A 221 16.99 0.20 3.42
N ILE A 222 16.96 -1.12 3.20
CA ILE A 222 16.57 -2.09 4.23
C ILE A 222 17.72 -2.34 5.23
N SER A 223 18.97 -2.22 4.77
CA SER A 223 20.17 -2.54 5.57
C SER A 223 20.81 -1.31 6.23
N GLU A 224 20.43 -0.08 5.86
CA GLU A 224 20.87 1.09 6.62
C GLU A 224 20.16 1.10 7.98
N PRO A 225 20.90 0.98 9.09
CA PRO A 225 20.28 1.16 10.39
C PRO A 225 19.73 2.59 10.46
N THR A 226 18.52 2.74 10.97
CA THR A 226 17.95 4.02 11.36
C THR A 226 19.03 4.83 12.03
N ARG A 227 19.41 5.98 11.46
CA ARG A 227 20.40 6.86 12.07
C ARG A 227 19.94 7.14 13.49
N PRO A 228 20.77 6.94 14.51
CA PRO A 228 20.38 7.30 15.86
C PRO A 228 20.02 8.79 15.87
N ILE A 229 18.87 9.08 16.39
CA ILE A 229 18.39 10.44 16.66
C ILE A 229 19.32 11.08 17.68
#